data_f3d4192969183a2465fa428e4af8cbb7
#
_entry.id   f3d4192969183a2465fa428e4af8cbb7
#
_cell.length_a   1.000
_cell.length_b   1.000
_cell.length_c   1.000
_cell.angle_alpha   90.00
_cell.angle_beta   90.00
_cell.angle_gamma   90.00
#
_symmetry.space_group_name_H-M   'P 1'
#
loop_
_entity.id
_entity.type
_entity.pdbx_description
1 polymer ?
#
loop_
_entity_poly.entity_id
_entity_poly.type
_entity_poly.pdbx_seq_one_letter_code
_entity_poly.pdbx_strand_id
1 'polypeptide(L)'
;MIFDTHAHYDDEAFDEDRDQILSSMKDGGVGCIVNVCASAGGFGGTLELIKAYPFVYGAVGVHPDDAGIMTQDTLDEIRRLSHMEKMVAIGEIGLDYYWHKEEAEHKQQQEMFRAQMDIAREEKLPFMIHSRDAAEDTLEIVKEYMKKDMSGGIIHCFSYSKEIAAEYLKMGLYLGIGGVLTFKNAKKLKEVAAIAPLSQIVLETDCPYMAPEPNRGRRNSSLNLPYVAEALAQIKGITAEEVIAVTEENAKRLLFRA
;
A
#
# COMPACT_ATOMS: atom_id res chain seq x y z
N MET A 1 -6.28 17.59 -0.66
CA MET A 1 -5.97 16.95 -1.97
C MET A 1 -5.95 15.43 -1.77
N ILE A 2 -6.00 14.64 -2.83
CA ILE A 2 -5.93 13.18 -2.73
C ILE A 2 -4.50 12.77 -2.40
N PHE A 3 -4.36 11.79 -1.49
CA PHE A 3 -3.11 11.11 -1.20
C PHE A 3 -3.25 9.65 -1.66
N ASP A 4 -2.46 9.25 -2.65
CA ASP A 4 -2.34 7.86 -3.11
C ASP A 4 -1.25 7.16 -2.29
N THR A 5 -1.64 6.25 -1.41
CA THR A 5 -0.69 5.60 -0.51
C THR A 5 0.03 4.40 -1.12
N HIS A 6 -0.34 3.96 -2.33
CA HIS A 6 0.30 2.81 -2.96
C HIS A 6 0.15 2.85 -4.49
N ALA A 7 1.26 3.07 -5.17
CA ALA A 7 1.35 3.16 -6.63
C ALA A 7 2.71 2.64 -7.12
N HIS A 8 2.77 2.18 -8.38
CA HIS A 8 3.99 1.68 -9.03
C HIS A 8 4.22 2.46 -10.34
N TYR A 9 4.55 3.75 -10.22
CA TYR A 9 4.86 4.58 -11.40
C TYR A 9 6.20 4.27 -12.05
N ASP A 10 7.04 3.44 -11.42
CA ASP A 10 8.24 2.84 -12.01
C ASP A 10 7.98 1.62 -12.90
N ASP A 11 6.74 1.11 -12.94
CA ASP A 11 6.33 0.02 -13.84
C ASP A 11 6.46 0.42 -15.33
N GLU A 12 6.87 -0.55 -16.17
CA GLU A 12 7.05 -0.39 -17.62
C GLU A 12 5.78 0.10 -18.36
N ALA A 13 4.60 -0.18 -17.79
CA ALA A 13 3.35 0.30 -18.33
C ALA A 13 3.25 1.84 -18.41
N PHE A 14 4.12 2.55 -17.71
CA PHE A 14 4.20 4.02 -17.74
C PHE A 14 5.36 4.58 -18.58
N ASP A 15 6.22 3.77 -19.15
CA ASP A 15 7.45 4.22 -19.81
C ASP A 15 7.20 5.27 -20.90
N GLU A 16 6.10 5.14 -21.64
CA GLU A 16 5.79 6.04 -22.77
C GLU A 16 5.32 7.45 -22.32
N ASP A 17 4.66 7.55 -21.16
CA ASP A 17 3.96 8.79 -20.76
C ASP A 17 4.04 9.13 -19.26
N ARG A 18 4.96 8.50 -18.53
CA ARG A 18 5.16 8.68 -17.08
C ARG A 18 5.26 10.15 -16.66
N ASP A 19 6.10 10.90 -17.35
CA ASP A 19 6.29 12.33 -17.03
C ASP A 19 5.03 13.15 -17.32
N GLN A 20 4.32 12.85 -18.39
CA GLN A 20 3.07 13.53 -18.74
C GLN A 20 1.99 13.28 -17.68
N ILE A 21 1.83 12.00 -17.28
CA ILE A 21 0.86 11.61 -16.24
C ILE A 21 1.21 12.26 -14.91
N LEU A 22 2.44 12.11 -14.43
CA LEU A 22 2.86 12.66 -13.13
C LEU A 22 2.76 14.20 -13.11
N SER A 23 3.08 14.88 -14.20
CA SER A 23 2.94 16.34 -14.30
C SER A 23 1.48 16.81 -14.21
N SER A 24 0.51 15.97 -14.55
CA SER A 24 -0.92 16.30 -14.49
C SER A 24 -1.57 16.05 -13.13
N MET A 25 -0.88 15.42 -12.18
CA MET A 25 -1.44 14.99 -10.90
C MET A 25 -2.04 16.11 -10.08
N LYS A 26 -1.32 17.25 -9.98
CA LYS A 26 -1.78 18.40 -9.21
C LYS A 26 -3.08 18.97 -9.77
N ASP A 27 -3.19 19.09 -11.09
CA ASP A 27 -4.40 19.59 -11.76
C ASP A 27 -5.56 18.60 -11.61
N GLY A 28 -5.26 17.29 -11.51
CA GLY A 28 -6.22 16.23 -11.20
C GLY A 28 -6.58 16.09 -9.72
N GLY A 29 -6.09 17.02 -8.84
CA GLY A 29 -6.41 17.01 -7.42
C GLY A 29 -5.58 16.06 -6.56
N VAL A 30 -4.56 15.40 -7.12
CA VAL A 30 -3.64 14.51 -6.40
C VAL A 30 -2.48 15.33 -5.83
N GLY A 31 -2.27 15.25 -4.52
CA GLY A 31 -1.27 16.04 -3.81
C GLY A 31 -0.04 15.27 -3.38
N CYS A 32 -0.20 13.97 -3.10
CA CYS A 32 0.88 13.10 -2.66
C CYS A 32 0.69 11.70 -3.24
N ILE A 33 1.81 11.03 -3.55
CA ILE A 33 1.86 9.66 -4.01
C ILE A 33 2.99 8.94 -3.28
N VAL A 34 2.75 7.73 -2.80
CA VAL A 34 3.84 6.82 -2.41
C VAL A 34 4.07 5.84 -3.56
N ASN A 35 5.23 5.94 -4.19
CA ASN A 35 5.69 4.91 -5.11
C ASN A 35 6.31 3.78 -4.30
N VAL A 36 5.78 2.59 -4.47
CA VAL A 36 6.16 1.43 -3.66
C VAL A 36 7.04 0.51 -4.48
N CYS A 37 8.25 0.28 -4.00
CA CYS A 37 9.13 -0.70 -4.63
C CYS A 37 8.65 -2.11 -4.30
N ALA A 38 8.43 -2.92 -5.32
CA ALA A 38 7.95 -4.29 -5.18
C ALA A 38 9.02 -5.36 -5.54
N SER A 39 10.21 -4.96 -5.98
CA SER A 39 11.21 -5.89 -6.52
C SER A 39 12.57 -5.72 -5.85
N ALA A 40 13.23 -6.84 -5.55
CA ALA A 40 14.59 -6.87 -5.00
C ALA A 40 15.66 -6.19 -5.89
N GLY A 41 15.38 -6.03 -7.19
CA GLY A 41 16.24 -5.34 -8.15
C GLY A 41 15.75 -3.95 -8.55
N GLY A 42 14.57 -3.53 -8.09
CA GLY A 42 13.83 -2.38 -8.63
C GLY A 42 13.93 -1.08 -7.84
N PHE A 43 14.76 -0.98 -6.81
CA PHE A 43 14.87 0.23 -5.98
C PHE A 43 15.18 1.50 -6.79
N GLY A 44 15.93 1.37 -7.91
CA GLY A 44 16.35 2.49 -8.75
C GLY A 44 15.21 3.34 -9.29
N GLY A 45 14.14 2.72 -9.78
CA GLY A 45 12.99 3.42 -10.35
C GLY A 45 12.29 4.31 -9.31
N THR A 46 12.00 3.76 -8.14
CA THR A 46 11.45 4.54 -7.03
C THR A 46 12.37 5.70 -6.62
N LEU A 47 13.70 5.48 -6.57
CA LEU A 47 14.66 6.52 -6.21
C LEU A 47 14.71 7.67 -7.23
N GLU A 48 14.57 7.37 -8.52
CA GLU A 48 14.46 8.39 -9.57
C GLU A 48 13.19 9.22 -9.41
N LEU A 49 12.05 8.59 -9.16
CA LEU A 49 10.77 9.26 -9.00
C LEU A 49 10.74 10.20 -7.78
N ILE A 50 11.24 9.76 -6.62
CA ILE A 50 11.25 10.62 -5.43
C ILE A 50 12.20 11.82 -5.56
N LYS A 51 13.23 11.73 -6.41
CA LYS A 51 14.12 12.86 -6.74
C LYS A 51 13.48 13.82 -7.74
N ALA A 52 12.80 13.29 -8.76
CA ALA A 52 12.24 14.07 -9.85
C ALA A 52 10.99 14.85 -9.44
N TYR A 53 10.14 14.26 -8.56
CA TYR A 53 8.84 14.83 -8.23
C TYR A 53 8.71 15.15 -6.74
N PRO A 54 8.49 16.43 -6.36
CA PRO A 54 8.41 16.85 -4.96
C PRO A 54 7.29 16.16 -4.17
N PHE A 55 6.20 15.81 -4.84
CA PHE A 55 5.00 15.18 -4.25
C PHE A 55 5.03 13.65 -4.26
N VAL A 56 6.09 13.03 -4.81
CA VAL A 56 6.28 11.57 -4.78
C VAL A 56 7.21 11.22 -3.63
N TYR A 57 6.77 10.29 -2.82
CA TYR A 57 7.49 9.65 -1.72
C TYR A 57 7.75 8.19 -2.07
N GLY A 58 8.57 7.49 -1.30
CA GLY A 58 8.92 6.10 -1.55
C GLY A 58 8.58 5.19 -0.38
N ALA A 59 8.25 3.94 -0.69
CA ALA A 59 8.37 2.83 0.24
C ALA A 59 9.35 1.81 -0.33
N VAL A 60 10.15 1.20 0.53
CA VAL A 60 11.20 0.25 0.14
C VAL A 60 10.98 -1.09 0.82
N GLY A 61 10.93 -2.13 0.01
CA GLY A 61 10.75 -3.50 0.48
C GLY A 61 10.88 -4.49 -0.68
N VAL A 62 10.69 -5.77 -0.37
CA VAL A 62 10.69 -6.86 -1.34
C VAL A 62 9.39 -7.62 -1.23
N HIS A 63 8.66 -7.64 -2.32
CA HIS A 63 7.39 -8.35 -2.46
C HIS A 63 7.58 -9.86 -2.23
N PRO A 64 6.60 -10.58 -1.70
CA PRO A 64 6.70 -12.03 -1.48
C PRO A 64 7.05 -12.85 -2.72
N ASP A 65 6.73 -12.39 -3.93
CA ASP A 65 7.12 -13.07 -5.16
C ASP A 65 8.65 -13.17 -5.33
N ASP A 66 9.39 -12.19 -4.79
CA ASP A 66 10.86 -12.11 -4.84
C ASP A 66 11.53 -12.66 -3.57
N ALA A 67 10.78 -13.27 -2.64
CA ALA A 67 11.35 -13.80 -1.39
C ALA A 67 12.48 -14.79 -1.63
N GLY A 68 12.40 -15.56 -2.72
CA GLY A 68 13.39 -16.57 -3.10
C GLY A 68 14.77 -16.03 -3.49
N ILE A 69 14.87 -14.78 -3.89
CA ILE A 69 16.12 -14.14 -4.32
C ILE A 69 16.63 -13.10 -3.32
N MET A 70 15.91 -12.87 -2.22
CA MET A 70 16.30 -11.92 -1.19
C MET A 70 17.53 -12.42 -0.41
N THR A 71 18.51 -11.54 -0.23
CA THR A 71 19.77 -11.82 0.46
C THR A 71 20.00 -10.88 1.63
N GLN A 72 21.05 -11.11 2.44
CA GLN A 72 21.45 -10.16 3.47
C GLN A 72 21.80 -8.79 2.88
N ASP A 73 22.47 -8.77 1.73
CA ASP A 73 22.81 -7.51 1.04
C ASP A 73 21.54 -6.72 0.66
N THR A 74 20.48 -7.42 0.26
CA THR A 74 19.18 -6.80 -0.01
C THR A 74 18.57 -6.17 1.26
N LEU A 75 18.63 -6.87 2.40
CA LEU A 75 18.16 -6.33 3.68
C LEU A 75 18.97 -5.10 4.13
N ASP A 76 20.29 -5.14 3.94
CA ASP A 76 21.17 -4.03 4.27
C ASP A 76 20.91 -2.82 3.37
N GLU A 77 20.61 -3.06 2.09
CA GLU A 77 20.20 -2.02 1.16
C GLU A 77 18.85 -1.39 1.54
N ILE A 78 17.85 -2.18 1.93
CA ILE A 78 16.57 -1.67 2.44
C ILE A 78 16.82 -0.76 3.65
N ARG A 79 17.66 -1.16 4.62
CA ARG A 79 18.04 -0.31 5.75
C ARG A 79 18.68 0.99 5.29
N ARG A 80 19.65 0.90 4.39
CA ARG A 80 20.31 2.11 3.86
C ARG A 80 19.33 3.07 3.20
N LEU A 81 18.40 2.56 2.41
CA LEU A 81 17.42 3.37 1.69
C LEU A 81 16.33 3.95 2.61
N SER A 82 16.00 3.25 3.71
CA SER A 82 15.00 3.73 4.68
C SER A 82 15.39 5.04 5.38
N HIS A 83 16.67 5.41 5.36
CA HIS A 83 17.17 6.69 5.89
C HIS A 83 17.02 7.87 4.92
N MET A 84 16.57 7.65 3.69
CA MET A 84 16.38 8.76 2.75
C MET A 84 15.17 9.62 3.17
N GLU A 85 15.29 10.92 3.02
CA GLU A 85 14.31 11.93 3.50
C GLU A 85 12.86 11.64 3.03
N LYS A 86 12.69 11.15 1.81
CA LYS A 86 11.36 10.88 1.22
C LYS A 86 10.97 9.39 1.27
N MET A 87 11.74 8.56 1.97
CA MET A 87 11.37 7.17 2.22
C MET A 87 10.50 7.11 3.48
N VAL A 88 9.22 6.78 3.31
CA VAL A 88 8.20 6.94 4.34
C VAL A 88 7.68 5.63 4.91
N ALA A 89 8.01 4.49 4.32
CA ALA A 89 7.55 3.18 4.80
C ALA A 89 8.51 2.05 4.37
N ILE A 90 8.41 0.92 5.07
CA ILE A 90 8.94 -0.35 4.61
C ILE A 90 7.81 -1.12 3.92
N GLY A 91 7.96 -1.39 2.64
CA GLY A 91 6.95 -2.03 1.78
C GLY A 91 7.33 -1.96 0.30
N GLU A 92 6.76 -2.82 -0.49
CA GLU A 92 5.71 -3.78 -0.20
C GLU A 92 6.31 -5.07 0.37
N ILE A 93 5.77 -5.55 1.48
CA ILE A 93 6.24 -6.75 2.17
C ILE A 93 5.04 -7.62 2.54
N GLY A 94 5.22 -8.92 2.74
CA GLY A 94 4.09 -9.75 3.17
C GLY A 94 4.10 -11.17 2.62
N LEU A 95 2.90 -11.68 2.30
CA LEU A 95 2.68 -13.07 1.88
C LEU A 95 1.76 -13.15 0.67
N ASP A 96 2.13 -13.93 -0.34
CA ASP A 96 1.28 -14.30 -1.49
C ASP A 96 1.26 -15.82 -1.65
N TYR A 97 0.16 -16.45 -1.26
CA TYR A 97 -0.07 -17.89 -1.43
C TYR A 97 -0.92 -18.21 -2.66
N TYR A 98 -1.30 -17.20 -3.42
CA TYR A 98 -2.05 -17.40 -4.65
C TYR A 98 -1.14 -17.93 -5.76
N TRP A 99 0.04 -17.35 -5.93
CA TRP A 99 1.01 -17.76 -6.94
C TRP A 99 1.99 -18.81 -6.44
N HIS A 100 2.30 -18.82 -5.14
CA HIS A 100 3.22 -19.74 -4.48
C HIS A 100 2.41 -20.77 -3.70
N LYS A 101 2.52 -22.03 -4.05
CA LYS A 101 1.68 -23.10 -3.48
C LYS A 101 2.45 -24.08 -2.60
N GLU A 102 3.77 -24.06 -2.67
CA GLU A 102 4.61 -25.01 -1.95
C GLU A 102 4.86 -24.51 -0.50
N GLU A 103 4.78 -25.43 0.46
CA GLU A 103 5.02 -25.11 1.88
C GLU A 103 6.41 -24.49 2.13
N ALA A 104 7.40 -24.89 1.34
CA ALA A 104 8.75 -24.35 1.44
C ALA A 104 8.79 -22.86 1.01
N GLU A 105 8.05 -22.48 -0.03
CA GLU A 105 7.92 -21.07 -0.47
C GLU A 105 7.20 -20.24 0.59
N HIS A 106 6.11 -20.78 1.18
CA HIS A 106 5.41 -20.09 2.27
C HIS A 106 6.33 -19.80 3.46
N LYS A 107 7.15 -20.76 3.88
CA LYS A 107 8.12 -20.57 4.97
C LYS A 107 9.13 -19.48 4.62
N GLN A 108 9.65 -19.52 3.39
CA GLN A 108 10.59 -18.51 2.92
C GLN A 108 9.98 -17.11 2.90
N GLN A 109 8.75 -16.96 2.40
CA GLN A 109 8.04 -15.69 2.44
C GLN A 109 7.84 -15.20 3.89
N GLN A 110 7.44 -16.09 4.81
CA GLN A 110 7.27 -15.76 6.23
C GLN A 110 8.58 -15.30 6.89
N GLU A 111 9.70 -15.95 6.59
CA GLU A 111 11.03 -15.54 7.09
C GLU A 111 11.42 -14.16 6.56
N MET A 112 11.24 -13.92 5.25
CA MET A 112 11.55 -12.65 4.62
C MET A 112 10.62 -11.53 5.08
N PHE A 113 9.33 -11.83 5.28
CA PHE A 113 8.38 -10.88 5.84
C PHE A 113 8.81 -10.44 7.25
N ARG A 114 9.18 -11.39 8.13
CA ARG A 114 9.66 -11.09 9.49
C ARG A 114 10.94 -10.26 9.48
N ALA A 115 11.89 -10.59 8.62
CA ALA A 115 13.14 -9.84 8.50
C ALA A 115 12.89 -8.37 8.12
N GLN A 116 11.95 -8.11 7.20
CA GLN A 116 11.58 -6.75 6.80
C GLN A 116 10.74 -6.03 7.87
N MET A 117 9.89 -6.75 8.61
CA MET A 117 9.19 -6.19 9.77
C MET A 117 10.16 -5.79 10.89
N ASP A 118 11.26 -6.54 11.07
CA ASP A 118 12.32 -6.14 12.01
C ASP A 118 12.98 -4.83 11.57
N ILE A 119 13.24 -4.64 10.27
CA ILE A 119 13.75 -3.37 9.74
C ILE A 119 12.74 -2.24 10.00
N ALA A 120 11.46 -2.44 9.69
CA ALA A 120 10.43 -1.42 9.95
C ALA A 120 10.41 -0.97 11.42
N ARG A 121 10.56 -1.91 12.35
CA ARG A 121 10.62 -1.65 13.78
C ARG A 121 11.90 -0.89 14.18
N GLU A 122 13.05 -1.35 13.72
CA GLU A 122 14.36 -0.76 14.03
C GLU A 122 14.47 0.67 13.53
N GLU A 123 14.01 0.92 12.31
CA GLU A 123 14.03 2.22 11.65
C GLU A 123 12.84 3.12 12.03
N LYS A 124 11.93 2.62 12.85
CA LYS A 124 10.68 3.29 13.27
C LYS A 124 9.88 3.82 12.09
N LEU A 125 9.82 3.05 11.00
CA LEU A 125 8.98 3.33 9.85
C LEU A 125 7.69 2.53 9.91
N PRO A 126 6.58 3.07 9.39
CA PRO A 126 5.39 2.27 9.15
C PRO A 126 5.65 1.22 8.07
N PHE A 127 4.81 0.19 8.05
CA PHE A 127 4.90 -0.89 7.08
C PHE A 127 3.71 -0.88 6.12
N MET A 128 3.92 -1.40 4.88
CA MET A 128 2.87 -1.63 3.88
C MET A 128 2.84 -3.11 3.53
N ILE A 129 1.72 -3.78 3.86
CA ILE A 129 1.59 -5.23 3.78
C ILE A 129 0.75 -5.65 2.60
N HIS A 130 1.36 -6.49 1.76
CA HIS A 130 0.70 -7.34 0.80
C HIS A 130 0.20 -8.61 1.47
N SER A 131 -1.03 -9.03 1.17
CA SER A 131 -1.55 -10.31 1.63
C SER A 131 -2.55 -10.88 0.62
N ARG A 132 -2.23 -12.05 0.06
CA ARG A 132 -3.09 -12.72 -0.90
C ARG A 132 -3.16 -14.21 -0.62
N ASP A 133 -4.38 -14.72 -0.37
CA ASP A 133 -4.65 -16.10 0.05
C ASP A 133 -3.86 -16.57 1.30
N ALA A 134 -3.39 -15.62 2.11
CA ALA A 134 -2.53 -15.81 3.29
C ALA A 134 -3.06 -15.10 4.55
N ALA A 135 -4.39 -14.96 4.68
CA ALA A 135 -5.02 -14.12 5.70
C ALA A 135 -4.60 -14.46 7.14
N GLU A 136 -4.58 -15.76 7.48
CA GLU A 136 -4.31 -16.22 8.85
C GLU A 136 -2.84 -16.01 9.22
N ASP A 137 -1.91 -16.45 8.37
CA ASP A 137 -0.47 -16.31 8.62
C ASP A 137 -0.04 -14.85 8.65
N THR A 138 -0.57 -14.02 7.72
CA THR A 138 -0.31 -12.58 7.73
C THR A 138 -0.79 -11.95 9.03
N LEU A 139 -2.03 -12.26 9.45
CA LEU A 139 -2.60 -11.71 10.68
C LEU A 139 -1.82 -12.15 11.92
N GLU A 140 -1.35 -13.40 11.96
CA GLU A 140 -0.55 -13.92 13.08
C GLU A 140 0.79 -13.18 13.19
N ILE A 141 1.51 -13.04 12.08
CA ILE A 141 2.78 -12.31 12.05
C ILE A 141 2.57 -10.84 12.45
N VAL A 142 1.56 -10.19 11.90
CA VAL A 142 1.27 -8.79 12.26
C VAL A 142 0.91 -8.65 13.73
N LYS A 143 0.09 -9.56 14.29
CA LYS A 143 -0.22 -9.58 15.73
C LYS A 143 1.02 -9.75 16.61
N GLU A 144 1.97 -10.57 16.19
CA GLU A 144 3.24 -10.75 16.90
C GLU A 144 4.01 -9.42 16.95
N TYR A 145 4.14 -8.74 15.79
CA TYR A 145 4.90 -7.49 15.69
C TYR A 145 4.20 -6.32 16.38
N MET A 146 2.88 -6.21 16.28
CA MET A 146 2.13 -5.13 16.95
C MET A 146 2.16 -5.19 18.48
N LYS A 147 2.68 -6.27 19.07
CA LYS A 147 3.02 -6.33 20.51
C LYS A 147 4.38 -5.70 20.82
N LYS A 148 5.17 -5.40 19.82
CA LYS A 148 6.46 -4.71 19.90
C LYS A 148 6.23 -3.21 19.63
N ASP A 149 7.25 -2.39 19.75
CA ASP A 149 7.17 -0.94 19.47
C ASP A 149 7.19 -0.69 17.96
N MET A 150 6.02 -0.78 17.31
CA MET A 150 5.84 -0.56 15.88
C MET A 150 5.21 0.81 15.60
N SER A 151 5.61 1.44 14.51
CA SER A 151 5.07 2.74 14.05
C SER A 151 3.68 2.67 13.41
N GLY A 152 3.09 1.46 13.33
CA GLY A 152 1.83 1.21 12.62
C GLY A 152 2.06 0.83 11.15
N GLY A 153 0.98 0.73 10.39
CA GLY A 153 1.09 0.36 8.97
C GLY A 153 -0.23 0.29 8.24
N ILE A 154 -0.14 -0.07 6.97
CA ILE A 154 -1.25 -0.22 6.03
C ILE A 154 -1.33 -1.69 5.61
N ILE A 155 -2.52 -2.27 5.68
CA ILE A 155 -2.84 -3.50 4.96
C ILE A 155 -3.32 -3.07 3.58
N HIS A 156 -2.39 -3.14 2.63
CA HIS A 156 -2.58 -2.72 1.25
C HIS A 156 -3.61 -3.60 0.53
N CYS A 157 -4.34 -3.04 -0.41
CA CYS A 157 -5.33 -3.71 -1.27
C CYS A 157 -6.26 -4.66 -0.50
N PHE A 158 -6.79 -4.18 0.64
CA PHE A 158 -7.54 -5.03 1.56
C PHE A 158 -8.73 -5.73 0.88
N SER A 159 -8.74 -7.06 0.94
CA SER A 159 -9.75 -7.86 0.21
C SER A 159 -10.38 -8.99 1.05
N TYR A 160 -10.03 -9.10 2.33
CA TYR A 160 -10.54 -10.14 3.21
C TYR A 160 -11.91 -9.81 3.85
N SER A 161 -12.33 -10.67 4.78
CA SER A 161 -13.61 -10.51 5.45
C SER A 161 -13.59 -9.38 6.51
N LYS A 162 -14.78 -8.98 6.95
CA LYS A 162 -14.93 -7.98 8.01
C LYS A 162 -14.38 -8.45 9.37
N GLU A 163 -14.33 -9.76 9.62
CA GLU A 163 -13.73 -10.33 10.82
C GLU A 163 -12.22 -10.11 10.85
N ILE A 164 -11.55 -10.37 9.73
CA ILE A 164 -10.12 -10.10 9.57
C ILE A 164 -9.84 -8.59 9.63
N ALA A 165 -10.67 -7.78 8.95
CA ALA A 165 -10.56 -6.32 9.04
C ALA A 165 -10.64 -5.81 10.48
N ALA A 166 -11.59 -6.33 11.26
CA ALA A 166 -11.78 -5.93 12.66
C ALA A 166 -10.53 -6.21 13.53
N GLU A 167 -9.79 -7.29 13.25
CA GLU A 167 -8.55 -7.58 13.97
C GLU A 167 -7.46 -6.55 13.65
N TYR A 168 -7.26 -6.18 12.39
CA TYR A 168 -6.32 -5.13 12.01
C TYR A 168 -6.71 -3.76 12.58
N LEU A 169 -7.99 -3.40 12.51
CA LEU A 169 -8.50 -2.14 13.05
C LEU A 169 -8.34 -2.03 14.57
N LYS A 170 -8.53 -3.13 15.34
CA LYS A 170 -8.25 -3.17 16.79
C LYS A 170 -6.78 -2.87 17.12
N MET A 171 -5.86 -3.22 16.23
CA MET A 171 -4.45 -2.94 16.38
C MET A 171 -4.06 -1.51 15.97
N GLY A 172 -5.01 -0.68 15.54
CA GLY A 172 -4.76 0.70 15.08
C GLY A 172 -4.21 0.81 13.66
N LEU A 173 -4.25 -0.29 12.88
CA LEU A 173 -3.76 -0.30 11.51
C LEU A 173 -4.76 0.33 10.54
N TYR A 174 -4.26 0.72 9.39
CA TYR A 174 -5.05 1.28 8.30
C TYR A 174 -5.33 0.24 7.23
N LEU A 175 -6.53 0.36 6.62
CA LEU A 175 -6.90 -0.44 5.46
C LEU A 175 -6.72 0.41 4.19
N GLY A 176 -5.95 -0.10 3.25
CA GLY A 176 -5.81 0.44 1.92
C GLY A 176 -7.05 0.09 1.08
N ILE A 177 -7.74 1.09 0.58
CA ILE A 177 -8.97 0.95 -0.20
C ILE A 177 -8.75 1.54 -1.59
N GLY A 178 -8.78 0.67 -2.59
CA GLY A 178 -8.53 1.00 -3.99
C GLY A 178 -9.73 0.74 -4.91
N GLY A 179 -9.43 0.68 -6.21
CA GLY A 179 -10.40 0.56 -7.31
C GLY A 179 -11.39 -0.59 -7.18
N VAL A 180 -11.00 -1.69 -6.54
CA VAL A 180 -11.84 -2.88 -6.29
C VAL A 180 -13.15 -2.53 -5.57
N LEU A 181 -13.16 -1.48 -4.72
CA LEU A 181 -14.37 -1.04 -4.02
C LEU A 181 -15.53 -0.73 -4.98
N THR A 182 -15.22 -0.23 -6.17
CA THR A 182 -16.22 0.15 -7.19
C THR A 182 -16.84 -1.05 -7.91
N PHE A 183 -16.23 -2.24 -7.83
CA PHE A 183 -16.67 -3.40 -8.58
C PHE A 183 -18.01 -3.93 -8.08
N LYS A 184 -18.84 -4.40 -9.02
CA LYS A 184 -20.19 -4.93 -8.70
C LYS A 184 -20.13 -6.15 -7.77
N ASN A 185 -19.11 -6.98 -7.92
CA ASN A 185 -18.92 -8.23 -7.14
C ASN A 185 -18.10 -8.05 -5.85
N ALA A 186 -17.66 -6.86 -5.51
CA ALA A 186 -16.85 -6.57 -4.31
C ALA A 186 -17.68 -6.52 -3.02
N LYS A 187 -18.57 -7.49 -2.79
CA LYS A 187 -19.50 -7.48 -1.63
C LYS A 187 -18.76 -7.44 -0.30
N LYS A 188 -17.75 -8.30 -0.10
CA LYS A 188 -16.95 -8.35 1.14
C LYS A 188 -16.29 -7.02 1.44
N LEU A 189 -15.62 -6.41 0.44
CA LEU A 189 -14.94 -5.14 0.63
C LEU A 189 -15.92 -4.00 0.95
N LYS A 190 -17.12 -4.00 0.35
CA LYS A 190 -18.18 -3.04 0.68
C LYS A 190 -18.68 -3.20 2.12
N GLU A 191 -18.81 -4.43 2.61
CA GLU A 191 -19.13 -4.69 4.02
C GLU A 191 -18.03 -4.17 4.96
N VAL A 192 -16.78 -4.38 4.61
CA VAL A 192 -15.62 -3.85 5.36
C VAL A 192 -15.63 -2.32 5.33
N ALA A 193 -15.77 -1.73 4.16
CA ALA A 193 -15.84 -0.28 4.02
C ALA A 193 -16.98 0.33 4.85
N ALA A 194 -18.13 -0.34 4.98
CA ALA A 194 -19.24 0.13 5.80
C ALA A 194 -18.89 0.19 7.30
N ILE A 195 -18.20 -0.82 7.84
CA ILE A 195 -17.92 -0.92 9.29
C ILE A 195 -16.60 -0.26 9.72
N ALA A 196 -15.60 -0.19 8.85
CA ALA A 196 -14.30 0.37 9.18
C ALA A 196 -14.42 1.87 9.52
N PRO A 197 -13.86 2.35 10.64
CA PRO A 197 -13.82 3.78 10.91
C PRO A 197 -13.12 4.53 9.77
N LEU A 198 -13.67 5.63 9.29
CA LEU A 198 -13.03 6.42 8.23
C LEU A 198 -11.63 6.89 8.63
N SER A 199 -11.42 7.10 9.94
CA SER A 199 -10.10 7.46 10.51
C SER A 199 -9.02 6.37 10.40
N GLN A 200 -9.38 5.18 9.94
CA GLN A 200 -8.46 4.05 9.69
C GLN A 200 -8.52 3.54 8.25
N ILE A 201 -8.99 4.36 7.32
CA ILE A 201 -8.97 4.09 5.88
C ILE A 201 -7.99 5.04 5.21
N VAL A 202 -7.22 4.54 4.26
CA VAL A 202 -6.43 5.31 3.31
C VAL A 202 -6.84 4.95 1.88
N LEU A 203 -6.68 5.87 0.95
CA LEU A 203 -6.95 5.63 -0.47
C LEU A 203 -5.67 5.25 -1.19
N GLU A 204 -5.78 4.33 -2.13
CA GLU A 204 -4.68 3.86 -2.95
C GLU A 204 -5.14 3.42 -4.34
N THR A 205 -4.22 3.31 -5.28
CA THR A 205 -4.54 2.83 -6.63
C THR A 205 -4.07 1.42 -6.92
N ASP A 206 -2.88 1.07 -6.44
CA ASP A 206 -2.13 -0.08 -6.94
C ASP A 206 -1.87 0.02 -8.46
N CYS A 207 -1.72 1.25 -8.98
CA CYS A 207 -1.53 1.46 -10.41
C CYS A 207 -0.15 0.95 -10.88
N PRO A 208 -0.10 0.36 -12.07
CA PRO A 208 -1.03 0.41 -13.21
C PRO A 208 -2.25 -0.53 -13.11
N TYR A 209 -2.39 -1.28 -12.04
CA TYR A 209 -3.41 -2.32 -11.86
C TYR A 209 -4.71 -1.77 -11.25
N MET A 210 -5.72 -2.63 -11.12
CA MET A 210 -6.95 -2.42 -10.34
C MET A 210 -7.75 -1.15 -10.63
N ALA A 211 -7.77 -0.68 -11.89
CA ALA A 211 -8.55 0.48 -12.29
C ALA A 211 -10.02 0.38 -11.84
N PRO A 212 -10.59 1.44 -11.20
CA PRO A 212 -11.98 1.44 -10.78
C PRO A 212 -12.96 1.50 -11.96
N GLU A 213 -14.22 1.17 -11.73
CA GLU A 213 -15.29 1.54 -12.65
C GLU A 213 -15.40 3.08 -12.75
N PRO A 214 -15.59 3.70 -13.91
CA PRO A 214 -15.88 3.04 -15.20
C PRO A 214 -14.65 2.65 -16.02
N ASN A 215 -13.45 2.81 -15.48
CA ASN A 215 -12.18 2.61 -16.19
C ASN A 215 -11.62 1.18 -16.08
N ARG A 216 -12.40 0.25 -15.52
CA ARG A 216 -11.98 -1.15 -15.34
C ARG A 216 -11.48 -1.77 -16.64
N GLY A 217 -10.34 -2.49 -16.55
CA GLY A 217 -9.67 -3.11 -17.70
C GLY A 217 -8.77 -2.17 -18.51
N ARG A 218 -8.63 -0.91 -18.08
CA ARG A 218 -7.63 0.03 -18.58
C ARG A 218 -6.49 0.15 -17.60
N ARG A 219 -5.37 0.75 -18.02
CA ARG A 219 -4.28 1.14 -17.11
C ARG A 219 -4.81 2.13 -16.06
N ASN A 220 -4.54 1.85 -14.80
CA ASN A 220 -4.91 2.69 -13.69
C ASN A 220 -3.91 3.85 -13.48
N SER A 221 -4.32 4.86 -12.75
CA SER A 221 -3.47 5.95 -12.26
C SER A 221 -4.14 6.63 -11.05
N SER A 222 -3.40 7.43 -10.29
CA SER A 222 -3.92 8.18 -9.14
C SER A 222 -5.06 9.13 -9.52
N LEU A 223 -5.17 9.53 -10.79
CA LEU A 223 -6.28 10.33 -11.33
C LEU A 223 -7.63 9.61 -11.27
N ASN A 224 -7.64 8.31 -11.02
CA ASN A 224 -8.87 7.52 -10.85
C ASN A 224 -9.36 7.46 -9.40
N LEU A 225 -8.62 7.95 -8.42
CA LEU A 225 -9.01 7.94 -7.01
C LEU A 225 -10.30 8.70 -6.69
N PRO A 226 -10.71 9.74 -7.43
CA PRO A 226 -12.03 10.34 -7.22
C PRO A 226 -13.18 9.33 -7.31
N TYR A 227 -13.12 8.33 -8.20
CA TYR A 227 -14.15 7.29 -8.29
C TYR A 227 -14.17 6.37 -7.07
N VAL A 228 -13.02 6.11 -6.46
CA VAL A 228 -12.92 5.33 -5.22
C VAL A 228 -13.47 6.13 -4.06
N ALA A 229 -13.11 7.41 -3.96
CA ALA A 229 -13.62 8.33 -2.94
C ALA A 229 -15.16 8.47 -3.01
N GLU A 230 -15.72 8.60 -4.21
CA GLU A 230 -17.17 8.64 -4.44
C GLU A 230 -17.87 7.34 -3.99
N ALA A 231 -17.30 6.19 -4.34
CA ALA A 231 -17.85 4.89 -3.93
C ALA A 231 -17.82 4.72 -2.40
N LEU A 232 -16.73 5.14 -1.75
CA LEU A 232 -16.62 5.11 -0.29
C LEU A 232 -17.58 6.10 0.38
N ALA A 233 -17.72 7.30 -0.17
CA ALA A 233 -18.66 8.33 0.29
C ALA A 233 -20.09 7.82 0.29
N GLN A 234 -20.52 7.17 -0.79
CA GLN A 234 -21.85 6.56 -0.88
C GLN A 234 -22.08 5.49 0.20
N ILE A 235 -21.09 4.64 0.47
CA ILE A 235 -21.17 3.61 1.52
C ILE A 235 -21.26 4.24 2.91
N LYS A 236 -20.52 5.33 3.15
CA LYS A 236 -20.46 6.03 4.45
C LYS A 236 -21.60 7.02 4.68
N GLY A 237 -22.32 7.42 3.63
CA GLY A 237 -23.36 8.45 3.70
C GLY A 237 -22.81 9.86 3.95
N ILE A 238 -21.62 10.16 3.42
CA ILE A 238 -20.91 11.44 3.53
C ILE A 238 -20.52 11.94 2.13
N THR A 239 -19.85 13.09 2.04
CA THR A 239 -19.37 13.61 0.74
C THR A 239 -18.02 13.01 0.34
N ALA A 240 -17.71 13.03 -0.95
CA ALA A 240 -16.40 12.60 -1.45
C ALA A 240 -15.27 13.51 -0.94
N GLU A 241 -15.53 14.79 -0.76
CA GLU A 241 -14.61 15.77 -0.20
C GLU A 241 -14.24 15.44 1.24
N GLU A 242 -15.21 14.99 2.06
CA GLU A 242 -14.96 14.53 3.43
C GLU A 242 -14.11 13.26 3.43
N VAL A 243 -14.40 12.31 2.54
CA VAL A 243 -13.58 11.10 2.38
C VAL A 243 -12.13 11.50 2.06
N ILE A 244 -11.94 12.33 1.03
CA ILE A 244 -10.61 12.77 0.61
C ILE A 244 -9.87 13.49 1.74
N ALA A 245 -10.53 14.40 2.43
CA ALA A 245 -9.91 15.16 3.52
C ALA A 245 -9.45 14.26 4.67
N VAL A 246 -10.32 13.35 5.13
CA VAL A 246 -9.99 12.45 6.24
C VAL A 246 -8.93 11.43 5.87
N THR A 247 -9.01 10.84 4.67
CA THR A 247 -8.03 9.83 4.23
C THR A 247 -6.65 10.45 3.92
N GLU A 248 -6.60 11.68 3.41
CA GLU A 248 -5.36 12.45 3.28
C GLU A 248 -4.69 12.68 4.65
N GLU A 249 -5.48 13.10 5.64
CA GLU A 249 -4.97 13.33 7.00
C GLU A 249 -4.50 12.03 7.66
N ASN A 250 -5.21 10.93 7.45
CA ASN A 250 -4.80 9.60 7.90
C ASN A 250 -3.45 9.20 7.33
N ALA A 251 -3.28 9.34 6.01
CA ALA A 251 -2.03 9.02 5.32
C ALA A 251 -0.88 9.88 5.83
N LYS A 252 -1.08 11.20 5.97
CA LYS A 252 -0.06 12.12 6.50
C LYS A 252 0.32 11.79 7.93
N ARG A 253 -0.65 11.50 8.79
CA ARG A 253 -0.41 11.14 10.19
C ARG A 253 0.41 9.85 10.32
N LEU A 254 0.21 8.87 9.45
CA LEU A 254 0.94 7.62 9.48
C LEU A 254 2.33 7.75 8.84
N LEU A 255 2.41 8.38 7.67
CA LEU A 255 3.60 8.28 6.81
C LEU A 255 4.58 9.43 6.99
N PHE A 256 4.12 10.59 7.44
CA PHE A 256 5.01 11.73 7.67
C PHE A 256 5.38 11.79 9.16
N ARG A 257 6.64 11.55 9.42
CA ARG A 257 7.20 11.68 10.78
C ARG A 257 7.02 13.12 11.28
N ALA A 258 6.51 13.27 12.49
CA ALA A 258 6.43 14.56 13.17
C ALA A 258 7.82 15.06 13.57
#